data_797a2f5b6f8203bbe5142365a3e4bff1
#
_entry.id   797a2f5b6f8203bbe5142365a3e4bff1
#
_cell.length_a   1.000
_cell.length_b   1.000
_cell.length_c   1.000
_cell.angle_alpha   90.00
_cell.angle_beta   90.00
_cell.angle_gamma   90.00
#
_symmetry.space_group_name_H-M   'P 1'
#
loop_
_entity.id
_entity.type
_entity.pdbx_description
1 polymer ?
#
loop_
_entity_poly.entity_id
_entity_poly.type
_entity_poly.pdbx_seq_one_letter_code
_entity_poly.pdbx_strand_id
1 'polypeptide(L)'
;MTEPAQAIPGFQAAPLFFLIAVFLMLQPLSTDLYLASLPSLATVFAVPASTVQLTLSLFVAGFGGAQLVIGPLSDRYGRRPVVIAGLSLYLLASLLCGASQSIGMLIFARFLQALGCCSAVIIARAIVRDAYAPQDSVRVISKASSWVSAAPLLGPILGSFLQVHLGWRAAFVVHALLATALLIMVIARLPETNLYKDPKATELSGLARNYRIVLGSPLFWAYALPGALSYGSIFVFISGASFVLIKVLALPTGWFGYCFAFGVSGYLSGTVVCRRLHARFGTKLTLRIGSSLSLAAGAIFLAMVLAGMQHWAMIPPVMFMTMGAHGINFPISQSNSVSPFPQQAGTAAGLMGALYMLVAFIVGTIVGGTHNGTVYPLAIIACSMGSLIFIAARVLPAMIPAEHTV
;
A
#
# COMPACT_ATOMS: atom_id res chain seq x y z
N MET A 1 29.99 -1.96 25.95
CA MET A 1 30.47 -2.76 24.81
C MET A 1 29.32 -3.63 24.43
N THR A 2 28.54 -3.21 23.44
CA THR A 2 27.40 -3.97 22.89
C THR A 2 27.95 -4.89 21.80
N GLU A 3 27.72 -6.19 21.98
CA GLU A 3 28.07 -7.17 20.93
C GLU A 3 27.45 -6.74 19.59
N PRO A 4 28.22 -6.80 18.49
CA PRO A 4 27.66 -6.54 17.17
C PRO A 4 26.57 -7.59 16.91
N ALA A 5 25.39 -7.13 16.47
CA ALA A 5 24.31 -8.02 16.03
C ALA A 5 24.92 -9.08 15.10
N GLN A 6 24.70 -10.35 15.45
CA GLN A 6 25.30 -11.48 14.73
C GLN A 6 24.91 -11.39 13.27
N ALA A 7 25.87 -11.11 12.40
CA ALA A 7 25.68 -11.25 10.97
C ALA A 7 25.17 -12.67 10.71
N ILE A 8 24.05 -12.80 10.00
CA ILE A 8 23.51 -14.12 9.67
C ILE A 8 24.60 -14.90 8.96
N PRO A 9 25.11 -16.03 9.53
CA PRO A 9 26.20 -16.75 8.95
C PRO A 9 25.86 -17.17 7.51
N GLY A 10 26.71 -16.77 6.56
CA GLY A 10 26.61 -17.21 5.16
C GLY A 10 25.81 -16.29 4.22
N PHE A 11 25.29 -15.13 4.68
CA PHE A 11 24.61 -14.20 3.78
C PHE A 11 25.36 -12.86 3.64
N GLN A 12 25.70 -12.50 2.40
CA GLN A 12 26.32 -11.20 2.11
C GLN A 12 25.26 -10.08 2.25
N ALA A 13 25.64 -8.94 2.82
CA ALA A 13 24.72 -7.83 3.11
C ALA A 13 24.02 -7.26 1.86
N ALA A 14 24.68 -7.22 0.73
CA ALA A 14 24.13 -6.65 -0.51
C ALA A 14 22.97 -7.46 -1.13
N PRO A 15 23.08 -8.81 -1.30
CA PRO A 15 21.95 -9.62 -1.76
C PRO A 15 20.76 -9.60 -0.82
N LEU A 16 20.98 -9.57 0.51
CA LEU A 16 19.90 -9.49 1.49
C LEU A 16 19.14 -8.17 1.37
N PHE A 17 19.86 -7.06 1.25
CA PHE A 17 19.26 -5.75 1.06
C PHE A 17 18.41 -5.70 -0.21
N PHE A 18 18.93 -6.23 -1.33
CA PHE A 18 18.20 -6.29 -2.59
C PHE A 18 16.91 -7.12 -2.45
N LEU A 19 16.98 -8.29 -1.82
CA LEU A 19 15.82 -9.15 -1.56
C LEU A 19 14.76 -8.42 -0.73
N ILE A 20 15.16 -7.77 0.36
CA ILE A 20 14.26 -6.96 1.21
C ILE A 20 13.59 -5.85 0.40
N ALA A 21 14.35 -5.11 -0.40
CA ALA A 21 13.81 -4.03 -1.21
C ALA A 21 12.76 -4.55 -2.22
N VAL A 22 13.06 -5.64 -2.94
CA VAL A 22 12.12 -6.21 -3.92
C VAL A 22 10.88 -6.81 -3.24
N PHE A 23 11.02 -7.44 -2.06
CA PHE A 23 9.87 -7.91 -1.28
C PHE A 23 8.93 -6.76 -0.92
N LEU A 24 9.47 -5.63 -0.45
CA LEU A 24 8.67 -4.46 -0.11
C LEU A 24 8.03 -3.81 -1.35
N MET A 25 8.67 -3.91 -2.53
CA MET A 25 8.12 -3.41 -3.79
C MET A 25 7.01 -4.30 -4.38
N LEU A 26 6.89 -5.54 -3.93
CA LEU A 26 5.99 -6.52 -4.55
C LEU A 26 4.53 -6.07 -4.54
N GLN A 27 4.07 -5.44 -3.43
CA GLN A 27 2.69 -4.96 -3.30
C GLN A 27 2.39 -3.81 -4.28
N PRO A 28 3.15 -2.68 -4.33
CA PRO A 28 2.87 -1.65 -5.31
C PRO A 28 3.07 -2.14 -6.75
N LEU A 29 4.07 -2.98 -7.05
CA LEU A 29 4.19 -3.55 -8.39
C LEU A 29 2.97 -4.37 -8.78
N SER A 30 2.43 -5.19 -7.85
CA SER A 30 1.25 -6.02 -8.10
C SER A 30 -0.01 -5.21 -8.40
N THR A 31 -0.10 -3.98 -7.90
CA THR A 31 -1.21 -3.08 -8.19
C THR A 31 -0.95 -2.23 -9.43
N ASP A 32 0.21 -1.62 -9.52
CA ASP A 32 0.45 -0.49 -10.41
C ASP A 32 0.74 -0.91 -11.86
N LEU A 33 1.37 -2.07 -12.07
CA LEU A 33 1.55 -2.66 -13.40
C LEU A 33 0.24 -2.98 -14.12
N TYR A 34 -0.83 -3.14 -13.36
CA TYR A 34 -2.11 -3.61 -13.85
C TYR A 34 -3.11 -2.47 -14.09
N LEU A 35 -2.88 -1.27 -13.53
CA LEU A 35 -3.85 -0.16 -13.54
C LEU A 35 -4.28 0.28 -14.95
N ALA A 36 -3.35 0.36 -15.89
CA ALA A 36 -3.63 0.74 -17.27
C ALA A 36 -4.51 -0.28 -18.01
N SER A 37 -4.56 -1.52 -17.50
CA SER A 37 -5.33 -2.61 -18.12
C SER A 37 -6.79 -2.65 -17.66
N LEU A 38 -7.15 -2.01 -16.54
CA LEU A 38 -8.50 -2.08 -15.98
C LEU A 38 -9.61 -1.72 -16.98
N PRO A 39 -9.50 -0.62 -17.77
CA PRO A 39 -10.56 -0.29 -18.73
C PRO A 39 -10.71 -1.29 -19.87
N SER A 40 -9.62 -1.97 -20.27
CA SER A 40 -9.68 -2.99 -21.33
C SER A 40 -10.35 -4.27 -20.87
N LEU A 41 -10.23 -4.62 -19.59
CA LEU A 41 -10.87 -5.81 -19.01
C LEU A 41 -12.39 -5.70 -18.99
N ALA A 42 -12.95 -4.50 -18.80
CA ALA A 42 -14.39 -4.29 -18.91
C ALA A 42 -14.92 -4.67 -20.31
N THR A 43 -14.14 -4.36 -21.34
CA THR A 43 -14.46 -4.73 -22.73
C THR A 43 -14.22 -6.23 -23.00
N VAL A 44 -13.07 -6.76 -22.56
CA VAL A 44 -12.69 -8.18 -22.81
C VAL A 44 -13.65 -9.16 -22.14
N PHE A 45 -14.08 -8.88 -20.90
CA PHE A 45 -14.99 -9.76 -20.16
C PHE A 45 -16.48 -9.35 -20.29
N ALA A 46 -16.78 -8.28 -21.05
CA ALA A 46 -18.13 -7.73 -21.23
C ALA A 46 -18.85 -7.47 -19.88
N VAL A 47 -18.15 -6.85 -18.93
CA VAL A 47 -18.65 -6.57 -17.57
C VAL A 47 -18.52 -5.08 -17.23
N PRO A 48 -19.35 -4.56 -16.30
CA PRO A 48 -19.25 -3.16 -15.87
C PRO A 48 -17.92 -2.88 -15.14
N ALA A 49 -17.52 -1.60 -15.13
CA ALA A 49 -16.31 -1.13 -14.48
C ALA A 49 -16.28 -1.50 -12.97
N SER A 50 -17.43 -1.50 -12.29
CA SER A 50 -17.59 -1.91 -10.89
C SER A 50 -17.09 -3.33 -10.64
N THR A 51 -17.41 -4.27 -11.53
CA THR A 51 -16.95 -5.67 -11.41
C THR A 51 -15.45 -5.78 -11.66
N VAL A 52 -14.90 -5.04 -12.63
CA VAL A 52 -13.45 -5.03 -12.87
C VAL A 52 -12.70 -4.46 -11.66
N GLN A 53 -13.22 -3.42 -11.02
CA GLN A 53 -12.57 -2.81 -9.84
C GLN A 53 -12.53 -3.76 -8.64
N LEU A 54 -13.41 -4.77 -8.55
CA LEU A 54 -13.32 -5.82 -7.52
C LEU A 54 -11.99 -6.60 -7.61
N THR A 55 -11.37 -6.71 -8.79
CA THR A 55 -10.04 -7.33 -8.92
C THR A 55 -8.97 -6.61 -8.12
N LEU A 56 -9.09 -5.29 -7.96
CA LEU A 56 -8.20 -4.45 -7.17
C LEU A 56 -8.65 -4.39 -5.70
N SER A 57 -9.96 -4.18 -5.47
CA SER A 57 -10.51 -4.06 -4.11
C SER A 57 -10.34 -5.36 -3.31
N LEU A 58 -10.62 -6.53 -3.89
CA LEU A 58 -10.41 -7.81 -3.21
C LEU A 58 -8.93 -8.17 -3.05
N PHE A 59 -8.04 -7.68 -3.93
CA PHE A 59 -6.61 -7.78 -3.71
C PHE A 59 -6.21 -7.04 -2.42
N VAL A 60 -6.61 -5.79 -2.23
CA VAL A 60 -6.24 -5.04 -1.01
C VAL A 60 -6.91 -5.60 0.23
N ALA A 61 -8.15 -6.10 0.14
CA ALA A 61 -8.82 -6.79 1.25
C ALA A 61 -8.08 -8.06 1.68
N GLY A 62 -7.68 -8.90 0.72
CA GLY A 62 -6.90 -10.11 0.96
C GLY A 62 -5.52 -9.78 1.57
N PHE A 63 -4.85 -8.75 1.03
CA PHE A 63 -3.57 -8.29 1.57
C PHE A 63 -3.71 -7.79 3.01
N GLY A 64 -4.75 -6.99 3.32
CA GLY A 64 -5.01 -6.46 4.65
C GLY A 64 -5.33 -7.56 5.67
N GLY A 65 -6.18 -8.53 5.30
CA GLY A 65 -6.48 -9.68 6.15
C GLY A 65 -5.25 -10.54 6.43
N ALA A 66 -4.44 -10.80 5.42
CA ALA A 66 -3.20 -11.56 5.54
C ALA A 66 -2.17 -10.90 6.48
N GLN A 67 -2.14 -9.57 6.58
CA GLN A 67 -1.22 -8.86 7.49
C GLN A 67 -1.40 -9.26 8.96
N LEU A 68 -2.63 -9.60 9.36
CA LEU A 68 -2.93 -10.01 10.74
C LEU A 68 -2.44 -11.42 11.06
N VAL A 69 -2.25 -12.26 10.05
CA VAL A 69 -1.98 -13.70 10.21
C VAL A 69 -0.52 -14.06 9.90
N ILE A 70 0.06 -13.46 8.86
CA ILE A 70 1.40 -13.83 8.36
C ILE A 70 2.50 -13.56 9.39
N GLY A 71 2.42 -12.47 10.16
CA GLY A 71 3.36 -12.19 11.24
C GLY A 71 3.46 -13.35 12.24
N PRO A 72 2.38 -13.66 12.97
CA PRO A 72 2.32 -14.79 13.89
C PRO A 72 2.71 -16.14 13.28
N LEU A 73 2.28 -16.43 12.04
CA LEU A 73 2.68 -17.66 11.34
C LEU A 73 4.20 -17.72 11.16
N SER A 74 4.83 -16.60 10.78
CA SER A 74 6.28 -16.56 10.57
C SER A 74 7.07 -16.58 11.89
N ASP A 75 6.48 -16.11 12.98
CA ASP A 75 7.08 -16.21 14.32
C ASP A 75 7.05 -17.66 14.82
N ARG A 76 6.01 -18.43 14.49
CA ARG A 76 5.86 -19.84 14.89
C ARG A 76 6.67 -20.80 14.01
N TYR A 77 6.53 -20.69 12.68
CA TYR A 77 7.10 -21.68 11.74
C TYR A 77 8.47 -21.28 11.21
N GLY A 78 8.85 -20.03 11.33
CA GLY A 78 10.08 -19.46 10.76
C GLY A 78 9.80 -18.59 9.54
N ARG A 79 10.74 -17.71 9.21
CA ARG A 79 10.60 -16.75 8.10
C ARG A 79 10.68 -17.45 6.74
N ARG A 80 11.70 -18.31 6.59
CA ARG A 80 11.99 -18.98 5.33
C ARG A 80 10.85 -19.86 4.82
N PRO A 81 10.26 -20.81 5.58
CA PRO A 81 9.17 -21.65 5.08
C PRO A 81 7.92 -20.85 4.75
N VAL A 82 7.59 -19.81 5.54
CA VAL A 82 6.39 -19.00 5.30
C VAL A 82 6.54 -18.13 4.05
N VAL A 83 7.72 -17.55 3.79
CA VAL A 83 7.94 -16.77 2.56
C VAL A 83 8.00 -17.67 1.32
N ILE A 84 8.54 -18.89 1.41
CA ILE A 84 8.52 -19.86 0.31
C ILE A 84 7.06 -20.21 -0.04
N ALA A 85 6.26 -20.59 0.95
CA ALA A 85 4.84 -20.88 0.73
C ALA A 85 4.08 -19.70 0.13
N GLY A 86 4.32 -18.48 0.65
CA GLY A 86 3.70 -17.26 0.14
C GLY A 86 4.11 -16.92 -1.29
N LEU A 87 5.41 -16.98 -1.63
CA LEU A 87 5.88 -16.73 -3.00
C LEU A 87 5.41 -17.81 -3.98
N SER A 88 5.30 -19.07 -3.54
CA SER A 88 4.71 -20.15 -4.34
C SER A 88 3.24 -19.87 -4.63
N LEU A 89 2.47 -19.44 -3.61
CA LEU A 89 1.07 -19.04 -3.80
C LEU A 89 0.98 -17.81 -4.74
N TYR A 90 1.85 -16.81 -4.58
CA TYR A 90 1.89 -15.63 -5.44
C TYR A 90 2.20 -15.99 -6.89
N LEU A 91 3.15 -16.90 -7.13
CA LEU A 91 3.48 -17.42 -8.46
C LEU A 91 2.28 -18.12 -9.10
N LEU A 92 1.71 -19.11 -8.41
CA LEU A 92 0.56 -19.87 -8.91
C LEU A 92 -0.64 -18.97 -9.18
N ALA A 93 -0.93 -18.03 -8.28
CA ALA A 93 -2.00 -17.05 -8.47
C ALA A 93 -1.73 -16.09 -9.63
N SER A 94 -0.47 -15.69 -9.86
CA SER A 94 -0.09 -14.86 -11.01
C SER A 94 -0.31 -15.59 -12.34
N LEU A 95 0.07 -16.87 -12.40
CA LEU A 95 -0.20 -17.72 -13.55
C LEU A 95 -1.71 -17.89 -13.78
N LEU A 96 -2.48 -18.10 -12.70
CA LEU A 96 -3.92 -18.22 -12.76
C LEU A 96 -4.58 -16.91 -13.24
N CYS A 97 -4.08 -15.74 -12.81
CA CYS A 97 -4.51 -14.45 -13.33
C CYS A 97 -4.29 -14.34 -14.84
N GLY A 98 -3.09 -14.70 -15.32
CA GLY A 98 -2.75 -14.68 -16.75
C GLY A 98 -3.57 -15.66 -17.60
N ALA A 99 -3.96 -16.80 -17.03
CA ALA A 99 -4.79 -17.81 -17.66
C ALA A 99 -6.31 -17.56 -17.54
N SER A 100 -6.74 -16.50 -16.86
CA SER A 100 -8.16 -16.24 -16.57
C SER A 100 -9.00 -16.09 -17.85
N GLN A 101 -10.11 -16.84 -17.90
CA GLN A 101 -11.10 -16.80 -18.98
C GLN A 101 -12.40 -16.08 -18.56
N SER A 102 -12.56 -15.80 -17.27
CA SER A 102 -13.70 -15.05 -16.73
C SER A 102 -13.24 -14.04 -15.69
N ILE A 103 -14.04 -12.99 -15.49
CA ILE A 103 -13.74 -11.97 -14.48
C ILE A 103 -13.76 -12.55 -13.06
N GLY A 104 -14.66 -13.50 -12.78
CA GLY A 104 -14.74 -14.17 -11.48
C GLY A 104 -13.46 -14.96 -11.16
N MET A 105 -12.91 -15.68 -12.14
CA MET A 105 -11.61 -16.37 -12.00
C MET A 105 -10.48 -15.38 -11.73
N LEU A 106 -10.46 -14.24 -12.45
CA LEU A 106 -9.46 -13.20 -12.24
C LEU A 106 -9.57 -12.59 -10.83
N ILE A 107 -10.78 -12.27 -10.37
CA ILE A 107 -11.03 -11.72 -9.01
C ILE A 107 -10.52 -12.69 -7.95
N PHE A 108 -10.85 -13.97 -8.05
CA PHE A 108 -10.39 -15.00 -7.11
C PHE A 108 -8.88 -15.16 -7.13
N ALA A 109 -8.28 -15.23 -8.32
CA ALA A 109 -6.84 -15.33 -8.47
C ALA A 109 -6.10 -14.11 -7.88
N ARG A 110 -6.66 -12.90 -8.06
CA ARG A 110 -6.13 -11.66 -7.45
C ARG A 110 -6.18 -11.68 -5.93
N PHE A 111 -7.24 -12.24 -5.34
CA PHE A 111 -7.33 -12.44 -3.90
C PHE A 111 -6.22 -13.38 -3.39
N LEU A 112 -6.03 -14.53 -4.04
CA LEU A 112 -4.94 -15.46 -3.69
C LEU A 112 -3.55 -14.83 -3.89
N GLN A 113 -3.38 -14.07 -4.96
CA GLN A 113 -2.14 -13.34 -5.23
C GLN A 113 -1.81 -12.34 -4.10
N ALA A 114 -2.82 -11.69 -3.53
CA ALA A 114 -2.65 -10.78 -2.41
C ALA A 114 -2.15 -11.47 -1.14
N LEU A 115 -2.69 -12.66 -0.82
CA LEU A 115 -2.23 -13.47 0.33
C LEU A 115 -0.76 -13.82 0.19
N GLY A 116 -0.35 -14.28 -0.99
CA GLY A 116 1.04 -14.60 -1.30
C GLY A 116 1.96 -13.37 -1.24
N CYS A 117 1.53 -12.25 -1.83
CA CYS A 117 2.24 -10.98 -1.83
C CYS A 117 2.50 -10.46 -0.40
N CYS A 118 1.49 -10.53 0.46
CA CYS A 118 1.58 -10.06 1.84
C CYS A 118 2.69 -10.77 2.62
N SER A 119 2.89 -12.07 2.36
CA SER A 119 3.93 -12.85 3.05
C SER A 119 5.33 -12.27 2.82
N ALA A 120 5.67 -11.93 1.58
CA ALA A 120 6.96 -11.35 1.24
C ALA A 120 7.16 -9.99 1.94
N VAL A 121 6.14 -9.11 1.90
CA VAL A 121 6.21 -7.77 2.49
C VAL A 121 6.35 -7.80 4.02
N ILE A 122 5.60 -8.67 4.70
CA ILE A 122 5.67 -8.79 6.16
C ILE A 122 7.01 -9.41 6.58
N ILE A 123 7.43 -10.47 5.89
CA ILE A 123 8.67 -11.17 6.20
C ILE A 123 9.89 -10.29 5.90
N ALA A 124 9.86 -9.43 4.88
CA ALA A 124 10.92 -8.45 4.65
C ALA A 124 11.23 -7.60 5.89
N ARG A 125 10.17 -7.08 6.54
CA ARG A 125 10.30 -6.29 7.76
C ARG A 125 10.78 -7.13 8.95
N ALA A 126 10.34 -8.38 9.04
CA ALA A 126 10.79 -9.31 10.07
C ALA A 126 12.27 -9.67 9.90
N ILE A 127 12.72 -9.96 8.68
CA ILE A 127 14.15 -10.23 8.38
C ILE A 127 15.03 -9.04 8.78
N VAL A 128 14.59 -7.80 8.50
CA VAL A 128 15.36 -6.62 8.92
C VAL A 128 15.52 -6.56 10.43
N ARG A 129 14.45 -6.84 11.18
CA ARG A 129 14.49 -6.88 12.64
C ARG A 129 15.37 -8.00 13.18
N ASP A 130 15.35 -9.17 12.52
CA ASP A 130 16.09 -10.35 12.95
C ASP A 130 17.58 -10.27 12.59
N ALA A 131 17.93 -9.57 11.47
CA ALA A 131 19.28 -9.56 10.88
C ALA A 131 20.12 -8.35 11.25
N TYR A 132 19.52 -7.25 11.69
CA TYR A 132 20.21 -5.98 11.92
C TYR A 132 19.99 -5.46 13.33
N ALA A 133 21.01 -4.82 13.91
CA ALA A 133 20.85 -4.08 15.17
C ALA A 133 19.78 -2.97 15.01
N PRO A 134 19.09 -2.57 16.10
CA PRO A 134 17.99 -1.58 16.01
C PRO A 134 18.37 -0.30 15.26
N GLN A 135 19.57 0.21 15.46
CA GLN A 135 20.08 1.43 14.80
C GLN A 135 20.29 1.23 13.29
N ASP A 136 20.83 0.06 12.89
CA ASP A 136 21.06 -0.29 11.49
C ASP A 136 19.76 -0.69 10.77
N SER A 137 18.81 -1.30 11.48
CA SER A 137 17.48 -1.65 10.96
C SER A 137 16.75 -0.42 10.42
N VAL A 138 16.80 0.71 11.12
CA VAL A 138 16.22 1.98 10.66
C VAL A 138 16.88 2.45 9.36
N ARG A 139 18.20 2.36 9.26
CA ARG A 139 18.95 2.74 8.06
C ARG A 139 18.63 1.85 6.88
N VAL A 140 18.57 0.53 7.09
CA VAL A 140 18.23 -0.46 6.04
C VAL A 140 16.82 -0.26 5.52
N ILE A 141 15.83 -0.13 6.42
CA ILE A 141 14.43 0.14 6.03
C ILE A 141 14.31 1.47 5.30
N SER A 142 14.96 2.53 5.77
CA SER A 142 14.93 3.84 5.11
C SER A 142 15.51 3.79 3.69
N LYS A 143 16.64 3.11 3.52
CA LYS A 143 17.27 2.91 2.22
C LYS A 143 16.40 2.02 1.30
N ALA A 144 15.82 0.94 1.82
CA ALA A 144 14.88 0.10 1.07
C ALA A 144 13.62 0.86 0.68
N SER A 145 13.07 1.71 1.56
CA SER A 145 11.90 2.56 1.26
C SER A 145 12.15 3.53 0.11
N SER A 146 13.39 3.99 -0.08
CA SER A 146 13.75 4.81 -1.24
C SER A 146 13.62 4.03 -2.56
N TRP A 147 13.99 2.73 -2.56
CA TRP A 147 13.79 1.84 -3.71
C TRP A 147 12.31 1.50 -3.92
N VAL A 148 11.56 1.26 -2.83
CA VAL A 148 10.12 1.00 -2.88
C VAL A 148 9.37 2.14 -3.58
N SER A 149 9.81 3.37 -3.40
CA SER A 149 9.21 4.55 -4.04
C SER A 149 9.35 4.55 -5.57
N ALA A 150 10.30 3.79 -6.14
CA ALA A 150 10.43 3.62 -7.58
C ALA A 150 9.30 2.77 -8.18
N ALA A 151 8.72 1.84 -7.41
CA ALA A 151 7.68 0.96 -7.91
C ALA A 151 6.41 1.71 -8.35
N PRO A 152 5.80 2.59 -7.53
CA PRO A 152 4.63 3.37 -7.97
C PRO A 152 4.97 4.40 -9.05
N LEU A 153 6.24 4.80 -9.19
CA LEU A 153 6.67 5.73 -10.24
C LEU A 153 6.81 5.02 -11.60
N LEU A 154 7.46 3.87 -11.62
CA LEU A 154 7.78 3.14 -12.84
C LEU A 154 6.71 2.10 -13.21
N GLY A 155 6.00 1.55 -12.21
CA GLY A 155 4.97 0.52 -12.39
C GLY A 155 3.90 0.91 -13.41
N PRO A 156 3.23 2.05 -13.27
CA PRO A 156 2.19 2.47 -14.21
C PRO A 156 2.73 2.78 -15.62
N ILE A 157 3.97 3.27 -15.75
CA ILE A 157 4.63 3.51 -17.05
C ILE A 157 4.86 2.17 -17.75
N LEU A 158 5.49 1.23 -17.05
CA LEU A 158 5.71 -0.11 -17.57
C LEU A 158 4.39 -0.83 -17.84
N GLY A 159 3.41 -0.69 -16.95
CA GLY A 159 2.08 -1.25 -17.11
C GLY A 159 1.35 -0.72 -18.35
N SER A 160 1.44 0.58 -18.62
CA SER A 160 0.88 1.20 -19.82
C SER A 160 1.57 0.67 -21.09
N PHE A 161 2.89 0.55 -21.06
CA PHE A 161 3.67 -0.03 -22.16
C PHE A 161 3.27 -1.47 -22.43
N LEU A 162 3.22 -2.31 -21.40
CA LEU A 162 2.80 -3.71 -21.51
C LEU A 162 1.37 -3.82 -22.05
N GLN A 163 0.45 -2.99 -21.56
CA GLN A 163 -0.94 -3.00 -22.00
C GLN A 163 -1.08 -2.67 -23.49
N VAL A 164 -0.34 -1.67 -23.98
CA VAL A 164 -0.43 -1.23 -25.38
C VAL A 164 0.17 -2.24 -26.36
N HIS A 165 1.31 -2.87 -25.98
CA HIS A 165 2.06 -3.72 -26.90
C HIS A 165 1.78 -5.22 -26.76
N LEU A 166 1.45 -5.67 -25.54
CA LEU A 166 1.35 -7.10 -25.20
C LEU A 166 0.00 -7.48 -24.57
N GLY A 167 -0.83 -6.46 -24.24
CA GLY A 167 -2.14 -6.66 -23.62
C GLY A 167 -2.04 -6.93 -22.11
N TRP A 168 -3.21 -7.03 -21.47
CA TRP A 168 -3.36 -7.07 -20.02
C TRP A 168 -2.70 -8.28 -19.33
N ARG A 169 -2.58 -9.40 -20.04
CA ARG A 169 -1.96 -10.62 -19.51
C ARG A 169 -0.47 -10.47 -19.25
N ALA A 170 0.20 -9.57 -19.96
CA ALA A 170 1.63 -9.33 -19.83
C ALA A 170 2.04 -8.89 -18.42
N ALA A 171 1.22 -8.10 -17.73
CA ALA A 171 1.48 -7.70 -16.35
C ALA A 171 1.57 -8.93 -15.41
N PHE A 172 0.71 -9.93 -15.60
CA PHE A 172 0.74 -11.16 -14.79
C PHE A 172 1.89 -12.08 -15.15
N VAL A 173 2.34 -12.09 -16.39
CA VAL A 173 3.58 -12.78 -16.80
C VAL A 173 4.77 -12.15 -16.10
N VAL A 174 4.88 -10.83 -16.05
CA VAL A 174 5.94 -10.13 -15.31
C VAL A 174 5.89 -10.47 -13.83
N HIS A 175 4.70 -10.52 -13.21
CA HIS A 175 4.55 -10.95 -11.81
C HIS A 175 5.01 -12.41 -11.61
N ALA A 176 4.67 -13.32 -12.50
CA ALA A 176 5.09 -14.73 -12.41
C ALA A 176 6.61 -14.87 -12.57
N LEU A 177 7.23 -14.16 -13.51
CA LEU A 177 8.69 -14.16 -13.68
C LEU A 177 9.40 -13.59 -12.45
N LEU A 178 8.91 -12.49 -11.90
CA LEU A 178 9.44 -11.89 -10.68
C LEU A 178 9.30 -12.86 -9.49
N ALA A 179 8.13 -13.48 -9.33
CA ALA A 179 7.90 -14.48 -8.28
C ALA A 179 8.85 -15.67 -8.39
N THR A 180 9.06 -16.17 -9.62
CA THR A 180 9.99 -17.27 -9.88
C THR A 180 11.43 -16.90 -9.51
N ALA A 181 11.88 -15.72 -9.93
CA ALA A 181 13.22 -15.22 -9.59
C ALA A 181 13.41 -15.09 -8.07
N LEU A 182 12.42 -14.50 -7.38
CA LEU A 182 12.43 -14.37 -5.93
C LEU A 182 12.40 -15.71 -5.22
N LEU A 183 11.59 -16.67 -5.69
CA LEU A 183 11.48 -17.99 -5.11
C LEU A 183 12.82 -18.76 -5.24
N ILE A 184 13.44 -18.73 -6.43
CA ILE A 184 14.76 -19.31 -6.65
C ILE A 184 15.79 -18.67 -5.70
N MET A 185 15.80 -17.34 -5.59
CA MET A 185 16.75 -16.64 -4.73
C MET A 185 16.55 -16.99 -3.25
N VAL A 186 15.29 -17.08 -2.78
CA VAL A 186 14.96 -17.47 -1.41
C VAL A 186 15.38 -18.91 -1.11
N ILE A 187 15.05 -19.85 -2.01
CA ILE A 187 15.41 -21.27 -1.82
C ILE A 187 16.94 -21.45 -1.79
N ALA A 188 17.64 -20.77 -2.71
CA ALA A 188 19.09 -20.92 -2.87
C ALA A 188 19.93 -20.16 -1.83
N ARG A 189 19.43 -19.01 -1.35
CA ARG A 189 20.29 -18.06 -0.63
C ARG A 189 19.76 -17.61 0.74
N LEU A 190 18.43 -17.62 1.00
CA LEU A 190 17.91 -17.13 2.26
C LEU A 190 17.98 -18.22 3.34
N PRO A 191 18.83 -18.07 4.38
CA PRO A 191 18.77 -18.93 5.56
C PRO A 191 17.53 -18.62 6.41
N GLU A 192 17.23 -19.48 7.39
CA GLU A 192 16.26 -19.13 8.43
C GLU A 192 16.83 -18.03 9.30
N THR A 193 16.04 -16.94 9.46
CA THR A 193 16.46 -15.77 10.25
C THR A 193 15.82 -15.73 11.63
N ASN A 194 14.71 -16.46 11.85
CA ASN A 194 14.09 -16.59 13.15
C ASN A 194 14.73 -17.72 13.97
N LEU A 195 15.72 -17.36 14.75
CA LEU A 195 16.42 -18.31 15.64
C LEU A 195 15.60 -18.71 16.87
N TYR A 196 14.61 -17.90 17.25
CA TYR A 196 13.78 -18.08 18.44
C TYR A 196 12.30 -18.19 18.03
N LYS A 197 11.92 -19.38 17.57
CA LYS A 197 10.54 -19.67 17.19
C LYS A 197 9.65 -19.72 18.43
N ASP A 198 8.50 -19.06 18.37
CA ASP A 198 7.49 -19.08 19.43
C ASP A 198 6.32 -19.99 19.06
N PRO A 199 6.21 -21.21 19.63
CA PRO A 199 5.08 -22.10 19.38
C PRO A 199 3.71 -21.50 19.73
N LYS A 200 3.68 -20.50 20.64
CA LYS A 200 2.47 -19.83 21.10
C LYS A 200 2.10 -18.60 20.27
N ALA A 201 2.93 -18.17 19.33
CA ALA A 201 2.69 -16.97 18.51
C ALA A 201 1.32 -16.99 17.81
N THR A 202 0.76 -18.16 17.51
CA THR A 202 -0.54 -18.33 16.86
C THR A 202 -1.69 -18.64 17.85
N GLU A 203 -1.46 -18.59 19.15
CA GLU A 203 -2.54 -18.78 20.14
C GLU A 203 -3.53 -17.62 20.07
N LEU A 204 -4.80 -17.95 19.82
CA LEU A 204 -5.87 -16.94 19.67
C LEU A 204 -6.04 -16.07 20.91
N SER A 205 -5.83 -16.62 22.10
CA SER A 205 -5.92 -15.90 23.39
C SER A 205 -4.86 -14.79 23.49
N GLY A 206 -3.61 -15.11 23.12
CA GLY A 206 -2.50 -14.14 23.09
C GLY A 206 -2.71 -13.05 22.04
N LEU A 207 -3.10 -13.45 20.83
CA LEU A 207 -3.41 -12.53 19.75
C LEU A 207 -4.57 -11.59 20.11
N ALA A 208 -5.69 -12.16 20.60
CA ALA A 208 -6.86 -11.37 21.00
C ALA A 208 -6.53 -10.37 22.11
N ARG A 209 -5.70 -10.77 23.08
CA ARG A 209 -5.22 -9.86 24.14
C ARG A 209 -4.43 -8.69 23.56
N ASN A 210 -3.45 -8.97 22.69
CA ASN A 210 -2.62 -7.93 22.07
C ASN A 210 -3.46 -7.00 21.19
N TYR A 211 -4.40 -7.55 20.40
CA TYR A 211 -5.33 -6.75 19.62
C TYR A 211 -6.24 -5.88 20.48
N ARG A 212 -6.75 -6.41 21.60
CA ARG A 212 -7.58 -5.62 22.54
C ARG A 212 -6.80 -4.47 23.15
N ILE A 213 -5.53 -4.66 23.51
CA ILE A 213 -4.67 -3.58 24.04
C ILE A 213 -4.53 -2.45 23.02
N VAL A 214 -4.19 -2.77 21.77
CA VAL A 214 -3.98 -1.75 20.74
C VAL A 214 -5.28 -1.08 20.32
N LEU A 215 -6.32 -1.86 20.04
CA LEU A 215 -7.63 -1.33 19.59
C LEU A 215 -8.37 -0.57 20.70
N GLY A 216 -8.11 -0.90 21.97
CA GLY A 216 -8.66 -0.19 23.12
C GLY A 216 -8.00 1.18 23.39
N SER A 217 -6.90 1.49 22.72
CA SER A 217 -6.18 2.74 22.95
C SER A 217 -6.71 3.88 22.08
N PRO A 218 -7.19 4.99 22.68
CA PRO A 218 -7.57 6.19 21.91
C PRO A 218 -6.41 6.76 21.10
N LEU A 219 -5.17 6.63 21.60
CA LEU A 219 -3.97 7.12 20.95
C LEU A 219 -3.71 6.40 19.61
N PHE A 220 -3.98 5.07 19.54
CA PHE A 220 -3.91 4.33 18.29
C PHE A 220 -4.85 4.95 17.25
N TRP A 221 -6.13 5.10 17.59
CA TRP A 221 -7.14 5.60 16.68
C TRP A 221 -6.91 7.05 16.23
N ALA A 222 -6.37 7.88 17.13
CA ALA A 222 -6.11 9.28 16.84
C ALA A 222 -5.13 9.50 15.69
N TYR A 223 -4.23 8.55 15.47
CA TYR A 223 -3.26 8.62 14.37
C TYR A 223 -3.51 7.59 13.27
N ALA A 224 -3.97 6.38 13.61
CA ALA A 224 -4.22 5.34 12.62
C ALA A 224 -5.38 5.72 11.67
N LEU A 225 -6.46 6.33 12.18
CA LEU A 225 -7.61 6.68 11.35
C LEU A 225 -7.32 7.79 10.34
N PRO A 226 -6.69 8.94 10.70
CA PRO A 226 -6.27 9.92 9.70
C PRO A 226 -5.33 9.34 8.65
N GLY A 227 -4.42 8.43 9.05
CA GLY A 227 -3.52 7.73 8.13
C GLY A 227 -4.27 6.80 7.17
N ALA A 228 -5.24 6.05 7.67
CA ALA A 228 -6.07 5.15 6.86
C ALA A 228 -6.94 5.91 5.85
N LEU A 229 -7.57 7.00 6.29
CA LEU A 229 -8.34 7.88 5.41
C LEU A 229 -7.43 8.53 4.35
N SER A 230 -6.20 8.93 4.74
CA SER A 230 -5.23 9.49 3.79
C SER A 230 -4.79 8.44 2.74
N TYR A 231 -4.62 7.17 3.13
CA TYR A 231 -4.39 6.08 2.18
C TYR A 231 -5.62 5.85 1.28
N GLY A 232 -6.83 5.90 1.85
CA GLY A 232 -8.07 5.85 1.09
C GLY A 232 -8.17 6.97 0.04
N SER A 233 -7.70 8.18 0.34
CA SER A 233 -7.75 9.29 -0.63
C SER A 233 -6.87 9.07 -1.86
N ILE A 234 -5.70 8.47 -1.72
CA ILE A 234 -4.90 8.07 -2.89
C ILE A 234 -5.52 6.88 -3.60
N PHE A 235 -6.19 5.99 -2.86
CA PHE A 235 -6.84 4.82 -3.44
C PHE A 235 -8.05 5.18 -4.32
N VAL A 236 -8.66 6.35 -4.13
CA VAL A 236 -9.66 6.92 -5.08
C VAL A 236 -9.06 6.98 -6.49
N PHE A 237 -7.85 7.50 -6.62
CA PHE A 237 -7.18 7.62 -7.92
C PHE A 237 -6.60 6.28 -8.39
N ILE A 238 -6.07 5.44 -7.50
CA ILE A 238 -5.58 4.09 -7.85
C ILE A 238 -6.70 3.27 -8.49
N SER A 239 -7.92 3.31 -7.94
CA SER A 239 -9.05 2.53 -8.45
C SER A 239 -9.80 3.20 -9.60
N GLY A 240 -9.93 4.54 -9.60
CA GLY A 240 -10.81 5.25 -10.55
C GLY A 240 -10.12 5.96 -11.70
N ALA A 241 -8.84 6.38 -11.54
CA ALA A 241 -8.19 7.25 -12.50
C ALA A 241 -8.04 6.62 -13.89
N SER A 242 -7.79 5.31 -14.00
CA SER A 242 -7.64 4.65 -15.29
C SER A 242 -8.92 4.68 -16.12
N PHE A 243 -10.09 4.43 -15.50
CA PHE A 243 -11.38 4.54 -16.17
C PHE A 243 -11.69 5.97 -16.60
N VAL A 244 -11.47 6.92 -15.69
CA VAL A 244 -11.78 8.33 -15.97
C VAL A 244 -10.83 8.90 -17.03
N LEU A 245 -9.51 8.70 -16.88
CA LEU A 245 -8.54 9.25 -17.84
C LEU A 245 -8.69 8.60 -19.24
N ILE A 246 -8.79 7.26 -19.31
CA ILE A 246 -8.74 6.54 -20.59
C ILE A 246 -10.11 6.49 -21.27
N LYS A 247 -11.19 6.17 -20.51
CA LYS A 247 -12.53 5.97 -21.12
C LYS A 247 -13.37 7.25 -21.16
N VAL A 248 -13.31 8.07 -20.08
CA VAL A 248 -14.16 9.29 -20.00
C VAL A 248 -13.49 10.47 -20.70
N LEU A 249 -12.20 10.69 -20.45
CA LEU A 249 -11.45 11.84 -20.94
C LEU A 249 -10.57 11.52 -22.16
N ALA A 250 -10.70 10.32 -22.70
CA ALA A 250 -10.07 9.86 -23.94
C ALA A 250 -8.54 10.00 -23.97
N LEU A 251 -7.86 9.91 -22.81
CA LEU A 251 -6.40 9.89 -22.75
C LEU A 251 -5.88 8.60 -23.40
N PRO A 252 -4.95 8.66 -24.36
CA PRO A 252 -4.34 7.44 -24.89
C PRO A 252 -3.70 6.61 -23.78
N THR A 253 -3.94 5.29 -23.79
CA THR A 253 -3.50 4.36 -22.74
C THR A 253 -1.99 4.46 -22.46
N GLY A 254 -1.17 4.69 -23.49
CA GLY A 254 0.28 4.86 -23.34
C GLY A 254 0.71 6.06 -22.50
N TRP A 255 -0.14 7.10 -22.40
CA TRP A 255 0.14 8.30 -21.60
C TRP A 255 -0.34 8.17 -20.14
N PHE A 256 -1.21 7.20 -19.84
CA PHE A 256 -1.72 7.00 -18.49
C PHE A 256 -0.61 6.83 -17.46
N GLY A 257 0.41 6.02 -17.78
CA GLY A 257 1.52 5.77 -16.86
C GLY A 257 2.29 7.05 -16.52
N TYR A 258 2.51 7.94 -17.47
CA TYR A 258 3.20 9.22 -17.21
C TYR A 258 2.37 10.16 -16.36
N CYS A 259 1.06 10.26 -16.62
CA CYS A 259 0.12 11.04 -15.81
C CYS A 259 0.10 10.55 -14.36
N PHE A 260 0.05 9.23 -14.18
CA PHE A 260 0.04 8.62 -12.85
C PHE A 260 1.38 8.83 -12.13
N ALA A 261 2.51 8.63 -12.82
CA ALA A 261 3.85 8.86 -12.29
C ALA A 261 4.06 10.32 -11.85
N PHE A 262 3.52 11.29 -12.60
CA PHE A 262 3.52 12.69 -12.18
C PHE A 262 2.78 12.86 -10.86
N GLY A 263 1.59 12.27 -10.70
CA GLY A 263 0.86 12.27 -9.43
C GLY A 263 1.67 11.67 -8.28
N VAL A 264 2.31 10.52 -8.51
CA VAL A 264 3.15 9.83 -7.50
C VAL A 264 4.36 10.67 -7.08
N SER A 265 4.92 11.51 -7.97
CA SER A 265 6.01 12.41 -7.60
C SER A 265 5.62 13.40 -6.49
N GLY A 266 4.32 13.69 -6.36
CA GLY A 266 3.75 14.42 -5.22
C GLY A 266 3.99 13.74 -3.88
N TYR A 267 3.86 12.40 -3.82
CA TYR A 267 4.14 11.63 -2.59
C TYR A 267 5.61 11.81 -2.16
N LEU A 268 6.55 11.71 -3.08
CA LEU A 268 7.97 11.92 -2.80
C LEU A 268 8.23 13.33 -2.28
N SER A 269 7.67 14.33 -2.95
CA SER A 269 7.75 15.74 -2.51
C SER A 269 7.15 15.93 -1.13
N GLY A 270 5.98 15.34 -0.87
CA GLY A 270 5.28 15.38 0.40
C GLY A 270 6.10 14.78 1.55
N THR A 271 6.81 13.66 1.32
CA THR A 271 7.67 13.07 2.36
C THR A 271 8.87 13.96 2.73
N VAL A 272 9.43 14.69 1.75
CA VAL A 272 10.48 15.69 2.03
C VAL A 272 9.93 16.86 2.81
N VAL A 273 8.76 17.36 2.43
CA VAL A 273 8.04 18.44 3.13
C VAL A 273 7.67 18.02 4.56
N CYS A 274 7.19 16.77 4.74
CA CYS A 274 6.86 16.22 6.05
C CYS A 274 8.03 16.32 7.02
N ARG A 275 9.22 15.90 6.60
CA ARG A 275 10.43 15.97 7.47
C ARG A 275 10.74 17.40 7.92
N ARG A 276 10.64 18.37 7.01
CA ARG A 276 10.89 19.80 7.34
C ARG A 276 9.82 20.37 8.25
N LEU A 277 8.55 20.08 7.97
CA LEU A 277 7.43 20.54 8.78
C LEU A 277 7.47 19.94 10.18
N HIS A 278 7.72 18.63 10.27
CA HIS A 278 7.79 17.93 11.55
C HIS A 278 8.93 18.45 12.44
N ALA A 279 10.12 18.66 11.86
CA ALA A 279 11.27 19.23 12.59
C ALA A 279 10.99 20.65 13.10
N ARG A 280 10.19 21.46 12.37
CA ARG A 280 9.94 22.85 12.73
C ARG A 280 8.68 23.04 13.59
N PHE A 281 7.64 22.27 13.38
CA PHE A 281 6.31 22.49 13.93
C PHE A 281 5.75 21.32 14.75
N GLY A 282 6.47 20.20 14.80
CA GLY A 282 6.04 19.01 15.53
C GLY A 282 4.87 18.25 14.85
N THR A 283 4.42 17.20 15.52
CA THR A 283 3.47 16.21 15.02
C THR A 283 2.09 16.81 14.68
N LYS A 284 1.47 17.52 15.63
CA LYS A 284 0.07 17.99 15.51
C LYS A 284 -0.10 18.98 14.37
N LEU A 285 0.80 19.97 14.25
CA LEU A 285 0.68 20.99 13.19
C LEU A 285 1.01 20.41 11.82
N THR A 286 2.00 19.50 11.72
CA THR A 286 2.34 18.82 10.47
C THR A 286 1.14 18.02 9.93
N LEU A 287 0.45 17.26 10.81
CA LEU A 287 -0.75 16.51 10.42
C LEU A 287 -1.90 17.45 9.99
N ARG A 288 -2.08 18.58 10.67
CA ARG A 288 -3.06 19.60 10.29
C ARG A 288 -2.78 20.22 8.92
N ILE A 289 -1.53 20.52 8.61
CA ILE A 289 -1.12 21.06 7.29
C ILE A 289 -1.38 20.01 6.19
N GLY A 290 -0.94 18.77 6.38
CA GLY A 290 -1.17 17.71 5.42
C GLY A 290 -2.66 17.43 5.18
N SER A 291 -3.47 17.42 6.24
CA SER A 291 -4.92 17.22 6.13
C SER A 291 -5.62 18.41 5.45
N SER A 292 -5.15 19.65 5.65
CA SER A 292 -5.65 20.82 4.92
C SER A 292 -5.34 20.73 3.43
N LEU A 293 -4.15 20.25 3.08
CA LEU A 293 -3.77 20.02 1.68
C LEU A 293 -4.65 18.92 1.03
N SER A 294 -5.00 17.85 1.80
CA SER A 294 -5.93 16.81 1.31
C SER A 294 -7.32 17.40 1.00
N LEU A 295 -7.85 18.24 1.89
CA LEU A 295 -9.13 18.93 1.66
C LEU A 295 -9.05 19.88 0.46
N ALA A 296 -8.00 20.68 0.36
CA ALA A 296 -7.80 21.63 -0.73
C ALA A 296 -7.73 20.90 -2.09
N ALA A 297 -7.00 19.78 -2.17
CA ALA A 297 -6.91 18.99 -3.40
C ALA A 297 -8.27 18.46 -3.85
N GLY A 298 -9.05 17.88 -2.93
CA GLY A 298 -10.39 17.38 -3.22
C GLY A 298 -11.38 18.50 -3.59
N ALA A 299 -11.35 19.63 -2.88
CA ALA A 299 -12.20 20.78 -3.15
C ALA A 299 -11.88 21.44 -4.51
N ILE A 300 -10.60 21.60 -4.85
CA ILE A 300 -10.17 22.10 -6.15
C ILE A 300 -10.66 21.18 -7.26
N PHE A 301 -10.49 19.85 -7.11
CA PHE A 301 -10.96 18.89 -8.09
C PHE A 301 -12.46 18.98 -8.31
N LEU A 302 -13.24 19.01 -7.24
CA LEU A 302 -14.69 19.15 -7.32
C LEU A 302 -15.10 20.48 -7.97
N ALA A 303 -14.46 21.59 -7.59
CA ALA A 303 -14.72 22.90 -8.18
C ALA A 303 -14.43 22.94 -9.69
N MET A 304 -13.32 22.34 -10.14
CA MET A 304 -12.98 22.22 -11.58
C MET A 304 -14.05 21.45 -12.34
N VAL A 305 -14.52 20.32 -11.78
CA VAL A 305 -15.56 19.50 -12.40
C VAL A 305 -16.92 20.24 -12.44
N LEU A 306 -17.28 20.93 -11.36
CA LEU A 306 -18.51 21.77 -11.31
C LEU A 306 -18.45 22.96 -12.26
N ALA A 307 -17.26 23.50 -12.52
CA ALA A 307 -17.03 24.53 -13.54
C ALA A 307 -17.07 24.00 -14.98
N GLY A 308 -17.39 22.72 -15.17
CA GLY A 308 -17.53 22.09 -16.49
C GLY A 308 -16.19 21.72 -17.16
N MET A 309 -15.08 21.72 -16.43
CA MET A 309 -13.79 21.27 -16.99
C MET A 309 -13.85 19.76 -17.24
N GLN A 310 -13.59 19.33 -18.48
CA GLN A 310 -13.60 17.94 -18.92
C GLN A 310 -12.35 17.63 -19.75
N HIS A 311 -11.22 17.97 -19.22
CA HIS A 311 -9.93 17.72 -19.88
C HIS A 311 -9.03 16.89 -18.99
N TRP A 312 -8.33 15.89 -19.54
CA TRP A 312 -7.49 14.97 -18.78
C TRP A 312 -6.39 15.67 -17.98
N ALA A 313 -5.86 16.82 -18.46
CA ALA A 313 -4.78 17.56 -17.82
C ALA A 313 -5.14 18.10 -16.42
N MET A 314 -6.42 18.14 -16.03
CA MET A 314 -6.83 18.58 -14.68
C MET A 314 -6.51 17.51 -13.62
N ILE A 315 -6.46 16.23 -13.97
CA ILE A 315 -6.32 15.14 -13.00
C ILE A 315 -4.89 15.00 -12.45
N PRO A 316 -3.81 15.00 -13.24
CA PRO A 316 -2.45 14.83 -12.73
C PRO A 316 -2.06 15.86 -11.64
N PRO A 317 -2.34 17.18 -11.75
CA PRO A 317 -2.05 18.15 -10.67
C PRO A 317 -2.81 17.85 -9.38
N VAL A 318 -4.08 17.46 -9.46
CA VAL A 318 -4.88 17.09 -8.31
C VAL A 318 -4.33 15.81 -7.65
N MET A 319 -3.94 14.82 -8.46
CA MET A 319 -3.26 13.62 -7.97
C MET A 319 -1.95 13.99 -7.26
N PHE A 320 -1.15 14.87 -7.83
CA PHE A 320 0.09 15.35 -7.22
C PHE A 320 -0.16 15.98 -5.84
N MET A 321 -1.17 16.84 -5.72
CA MET A 321 -1.55 17.46 -4.44
C MET A 321 -2.05 16.41 -3.43
N THR A 322 -2.91 15.48 -3.85
CA THR A 322 -3.46 14.44 -2.98
C THR A 322 -2.37 13.49 -2.50
N MET A 323 -1.49 13.04 -3.40
CA MET A 323 -0.37 12.18 -3.05
C MET A 323 0.68 12.92 -2.23
N GLY A 324 0.89 14.21 -2.47
CA GLY A 324 1.72 15.08 -1.64
C GLY A 324 1.19 15.20 -0.20
N ALA A 325 -0.11 15.40 -0.07
CA ALA A 325 -0.78 15.41 1.24
C ALA A 325 -0.63 14.06 1.96
N HIS A 326 -0.76 12.95 1.24
CA HIS A 326 -0.52 11.62 1.79
C HIS A 326 0.95 11.46 2.24
N GLY A 327 1.91 11.95 1.46
CA GLY A 327 3.33 11.95 1.82
C GLY A 327 3.64 12.74 3.11
N ILE A 328 2.81 13.71 3.48
CA ILE A 328 2.89 14.41 4.76
C ILE A 328 2.19 13.62 5.87
N ASN A 329 0.97 13.14 5.63
CA ASN A 329 0.11 12.52 6.64
C ASN A 329 0.59 11.11 7.04
N PHE A 330 1.02 10.29 6.08
CA PHE A 330 1.33 8.88 6.27
C PHE A 330 2.47 8.63 7.26
N PRO A 331 3.67 9.26 7.13
CA PRO A 331 4.77 9.01 8.07
C PRO A 331 4.43 9.40 9.50
N ILE A 332 3.72 10.53 9.68
CA ILE A 332 3.27 11.01 10.99
C ILE A 332 2.28 10.01 11.61
N SER A 333 1.28 9.59 10.84
CA SER A 333 0.27 8.64 11.31
C SER A 333 0.90 7.29 11.66
N GLN A 334 1.80 6.79 10.82
CA GLN A 334 2.47 5.50 11.03
C GLN A 334 3.34 5.49 12.29
N SER A 335 4.16 6.52 12.47
CA SER A 335 5.03 6.60 13.64
C SER A 335 4.23 6.70 14.93
N ASN A 336 3.25 7.61 14.99
CA ASN A 336 2.52 7.92 16.22
C ASN A 336 1.45 6.88 16.59
N SER A 337 1.02 6.02 15.65
CA SER A 337 0.11 4.90 15.97
C SER A 337 0.83 3.65 16.47
N VAL A 338 2.13 3.50 16.20
CA VAL A 338 2.90 2.31 16.56
C VAL A 338 3.82 2.54 17.77
N SER A 339 4.46 3.71 17.85
CA SER A 339 5.44 4.03 18.90
C SER A 339 4.93 3.87 20.35
N PRO A 340 3.62 4.08 20.68
CA PRO A 340 3.13 3.89 22.05
C PRO A 340 3.09 2.43 22.49
N PHE A 341 3.31 1.46 21.59
CA PHE A 341 3.16 0.03 21.83
C PHE A 341 4.48 -0.74 21.60
N PRO A 342 5.56 -0.46 22.33
CA PRO A 342 6.86 -1.10 22.07
C PRO A 342 6.81 -2.63 22.20
N GLN A 343 6.01 -3.16 23.16
CA GLN A 343 5.83 -4.60 23.37
C GLN A 343 4.89 -5.25 22.34
N GLN A 344 3.97 -4.49 21.75
CA GLN A 344 3.01 -4.92 20.73
C GLN A 344 3.27 -4.26 19.37
N ALA A 345 4.48 -3.77 19.10
CA ALA A 345 4.79 -2.99 17.90
C ALA A 345 4.43 -3.73 16.60
N GLY A 346 4.67 -5.04 16.54
CA GLY A 346 4.27 -5.87 15.40
C GLY A 346 2.75 -5.94 15.22
N THR A 347 2.00 -6.09 16.32
CA THR A 347 0.53 -6.10 16.33
C THR A 347 -0.02 -4.73 15.90
N ALA A 348 0.50 -3.64 16.45
CA ALA A 348 0.07 -2.29 16.12
C ALA A 348 0.34 -1.96 14.64
N ALA A 349 1.51 -2.31 14.11
CA ALA A 349 1.83 -2.13 12.70
C ALA A 349 0.96 -2.99 11.77
N GLY A 350 0.67 -4.24 12.16
CA GLY A 350 -0.22 -5.13 11.41
C GLY A 350 -1.66 -4.62 11.39
N LEU A 351 -2.21 -4.20 12.54
CA LEU A 351 -3.55 -3.62 12.63
C LEU A 351 -3.67 -2.32 11.82
N MET A 352 -2.66 -1.46 11.90
CA MET A 352 -2.64 -0.24 11.11
C MET A 352 -2.63 -0.52 9.61
N GLY A 353 -1.79 -1.45 9.16
CA GLY A 353 -1.76 -1.87 7.75
C GLY A 353 -3.09 -2.50 7.32
N ALA A 354 -3.71 -3.34 8.14
CA ALA A 354 -5.02 -3.91 7.88
C ALA A 354 -6.12 -2.83 7.80
N LEU A 355 -6.08 -1.82 8.68
CA LEU A 355 -7.00 -0.67 8.63
C LEU A 355 -6.85 0.13 7.34
N TYR A 356 -5.62 0.36 6.89
CA TYR A 356 -5.36 1.04 5.61
C TYR A 356 -5.95 0.29 4.42
N MET A 357 -5.75 -1.02 4.39
CA MET A 357 -6.30 -1.87 3.34
C MET A 357 -7.83 -1.99 3.42
N LEU A 358 -8.40 -1.99 4.62
CA LEU A 358 -9.85 -1.96 4.81
C LEU A 358 -10.47 -0.68 4.25
N VAL A 359 -9.89 0.49 4.57
CA VAL A 359 -10.36 1.77 4.02
C VAL A 359 -10.18 1.80 2.51
N ALA A 360 -9.06 1.30 1.98
CA ALA A 360 -8.84 1.18 0.54
C ALA A 360 -9.88 0.28 -0.14
N PHE A 361 -10.21 -0.87 0.47
CA PHE A 361 -11.26 -1.76 -0.01
C PHE A 361 -12.63 -1.07 -0.09
N ILE A 362 -13.02 -0.38 1.00
CA ILE A 362 -14.29 0.36 1.06
C ILE A 362 -14.32 1.45 -0.02
N VAL A 363 -13.28 2.27 -0.08
CA VAL A 363 -13.18 3.36 -1.06
C VAL A 363 -13.17 2.81 -2.50
N GLY A 364 -12.39 1.77 -2.78
CA GLY A 364 -12.35 1.15 -4.10
C GLY A 364 -13.70 0.59 -4.53
N THR A 365 -14.45 -0.02 -3.60
CA THR A 365 -15.80 -0.53 -3.85
C THR A 365 -16.78 0.61 -4.13
N ILE A 366 -16.71 1.72 -3.37
CA ILE A 366 -17.55 2.90 -3.59
C ILE A 366 -17.23 3.53 -4.95
N VAL A 367 -15.94 3.74 -5.28
CA VAL A 367 -15.52 4.29 -6.58
C VAL A 367 -16.03 3.43 -7.73
N GLY A 368 -15.95 2.10 -7.59
CA GLY A 368 -16.46 1.17 -8.58
C GLY A 368 -17.99 1.22 -8.74
N GLY A 369 -18.70 1.17 -7.63
CA GLY A 369 -20.15 1.13 -7.61
C GLY A 369 -20.81 2.44 -8.05
N THR A 370 -20.13 3.58 -7.90
CA THR A 370 -20.65 4.91 -8.29
C THR A 370 -20.20 5.34 -9.69
N HIS A 371 -19.35 4.58 -10.36
CA HIS A 371 -18.89 4.92 -11.71
C HIS A 371 -20.05 4.97 -12.71
N ASN A 372 -20.30 6.13 -13.29
CA ASN A 372 -21.42 6.41 -14.19
C ASN A 372 -20.98 6.95 -15.57
N GLY A 373 -19.70 6.76 -15.93
CA GLY A 373 -19.16 7.27 -17.20
C GLY A 373 -18.82 8.77 -17.18
N THR A 374 -18.84 9.41 -16.00
CA THR A 374 -18.46 10.82 -15.83
C THR A 374 -17.35 10.99 -14.81
N VAL A 375 -16.79 12.21 -14.70
CA VAL A 375 -15.75 12.55 -13.71
C VAL A 375 -16.34 12.85 -12.33
N TYR A 376 -17.62 13.18 -12.23
CA TYR A 376 -18.29 13.63 -11.01
C TYR A 376 -18.12 12.70 -9.81
N PRO A 377 -18.37 11.38 -9.90
CA PRO A 377 -18.21 10.49 -8.75
C PRO A 377 -16.80 10.50 -8.18
N LEU A 378 -15.79 10.51 -9.05
CA LEU A 378 -14.38 10.54 -8.62
C LEU A 378 -14.07 11.82 -7.84
N ALA A 379 -14.55 12.98 -8.33
CA ALA A 379 -14.32 14.27 -7.70
C ALA A 379 -15.05 14.39 -6.34
N ILE A 380 -16.30 13.92 -6.28
CA ILE A 380 -17.09 13.93 -5.04
C ILE A 380 -16.42 13.06 -3.97
N ILE A 381 -16.00 11.84 -4.32
CA ILE A 381 -15.35 10.93 -3.37
C ILE A 381 -14.00 11.50 -2.92
N ALA A 382 -13.20 12.07 -3.84
CA ALA A 382 -11.93 12.71 -3.48
C ALA A 382 -12.12 13.89 -2.51
N CYS A 383 -13.14 14.73 -2.73
CA CYS A 383 -13.48 15.84 -1.83
C CYS A 383 -13.97 15.31 -0.47
N SER A 384 -14.83 14.30 -0.45
CA SER A 384 -15.32 13.66 0.77
C SER A 384 -14.19 13.07 1.60
N MET A 385 -13.26 12.37 0.97
CA MET A 385 -12.07 11.81 1.65
C MET A 385 -11.20 12.92 2.22
N GLY A 386 -10.94 14.00 1.46
CA GLY A 386 -10.22 15.18 1.94
C GLY A 386 -10.87 15.80 3.17
N SER A 387 -12.20 15.92 3.17
CA SER A 387 -12.99 16.44 4.30
C SER A 387 -12.90 15.55 5.54
N LEU A 388 -13.03 14.22 5.35
CA LEU A 388 -12.91 13.25 6.45
C LEU A 388 -11.51 13.28 7.08
N ILE A 389 -10.45 13.36 6.28
CA ILE A 389 -9.07 13.47 6.77
C ILE A 389 -8.90 14.77 7.55
N PHE A 390 -9.42 15.88 7.03
CA PHE A 390 -9.34 17.20 7.67
C PHE A 390 -10.01 17.20 9.04
N ILE A 391 -11.20 16.61 9.16
CA ILE A 391 -11.94 16.51 10.43
C ILE A 391 -11.20 15.56 11.39
N ALA A 392 -10.86 14.36 10.94
CA ALA A 392 -10.22 13.34 11.76
C ALA A 392 -8.88 13.83 12.35
N ALA A 393 -8.06 14.50 11.54
CA ALA A 393 -6.75 15.02 11.97
C ALA A 393 -6.84 16.18 12.99
N ARG A 394 -8.00 16.82 13.12
CA ARG A 394 -8.22 17.90 14.11
C ARG A 394 -8.91 17.41 15.37
N VAL A 395 -9.93 16.59 15.20
CA VAL A 395 -10.76 16.11 16.31
C VAL A 395 -10.04 15.05 17.13
N LEU A 396 -9.53 14.01 16.49
CA LEU A 396 -9.02 12.85 17.21
C LEU A 396 -7.76 13.15 18.06
N PRO A 397 -6.71 13.83 17.54
CA PRO A 397 -5.56 14.17 18.36
C PRO A 397 -5.84 15.21 19.45
N ALA A 398 -6.93 15.98 19.32
CA ALA A 398 -7.37 16.93 20.34
C ALA A 398 -8.06 16.27 21.53
N MET A 399 -8.61 15.06 21.34
CA MET A 399 -9.27 14.27 22.39
C MET A 399 -8.28 13.53 23.31
N ILE A 400 -6.98 13.54 22.98
CA ILE A 400 -5.95 12.90 23.80
C ILE A 400 -5.54 13.87 24.92
N PRO A 401 -5.57 13.46 26.20
CA PRO A 401 -5.05 14.24 27.31
C PRO A 401 -3.59 14.61 27.11
N ALA A 402 -3.19 15.82 27.54
CA ALA A 402 -1.84 16.35 27.36
C ALA A 402 -0.72 15.45 28.00
N GLU A 403 -1.07 14.66 28.98
CA GLU A 403 -0.16 13.75 29.69
C GLU A 403 0.37 12.58 28.81
N HIS A 404 -0.24 12.33 27.65
CA HIS A 404 0.15 11.25 26.73
C HIS A 404 0.77 11.77 25.43
N THR A 405 1.08 13.06 25.34
CA THR A 405 1.75 13.64 24.17
C THR A 405 3.25 13.77 24.45
N VAL A 406 4.01 12.77 24.05
CA VAL A 406 5.49 12.81 23.98
C VAL A 406 5.94 13.54 22.72
#